data_8b484126a6220122f4d94acd8fdc0416
#
_entry.id   8b484126a6220122f4d94acd8fdc0416
#
_cell.length_a   1.000
_cell.length_b   1.000
_cell.length_c   1.000
_cell.angle_alpha   90.00
_cell.angle_beta   90.00
_cell.angle_gamma   90.00
#
_symmetry.space_group_name_H-M   'P 1'
#
loop_
_entity.id
_entity.type
_entity.pdbx_description
1 polymer ?
#
loop_
_entity_poly.entity_id
_entity_poly.type
_entity_poly.pdbx_seq_one_letter_code
_entity_poly.pdbx_strand_id
1 'polypeptide(L)'
;MTIKDIAKESGYAIGTVSRVLNNNPSVSPAARAKILEVIKRYNYQPNSNAKHLKQQSSDGLALIVKGTQNMLFVDILEKMQAILEERGYVSTVYYIDEEANEVAQAELICAERKPYGIVFLGSNLEYFTPQLAELRVPCLLLTNSAATLNIPNLSSVSVDDVSASSLMIEYLYAQGHRKIGLIGGKPDQSRPSLSRLTGSQSAMFRLGLPFEMKKQYAYARFSLQSGYTAMEYLLKHCPDITAVFAMSDLMALGAIRALNDHGLRVPQDISVS
;
A
#
# COMPACT_ATOMS: atom_id res chain seq x y z
N MET A 1 -33.41 1.56 24.26
CA MET A 1 -33.01 2.23 25.51
C MET A 1 -31.73 3.01 25.26
N THR A 2 -31.61 4.20 25.81
CA THR A 2 -30.49 5.13 25.60
C THR A 2 -29.68 5.34 26.87
N ILE A 3 -28.48 5.94 26.79
CA ILE A 3 -27.69 6.30 27.97
C ILE A 3 -28.45 7.28 28.90
N LYS A 4 -29.35 8.11 28.34
CA LYS A 4 -30.22 9.01 29.12
C LYS A 4 -31.22 8.22 29.97
N ASP A 5 -31.75 7.14 29.45
CA ASP A 5 -32.69 6.28 30.18
C ASP A 5 -31.98 5.54 31.32
N ILE A 6 -30.75 5.03 31.09
CA ILE A 6 -29.93 4.42 32.15
C ILE A 6 -29.59 5.44 33.25
N ALA A 7 -29.27 6.68 32.87
CA ALA A 7 -29.03 7.76 33.83
C ALA A 7 -30.26 8.03 34.70
N LYS A 8 -31.45 8.10 34.10
CA LYS A 8 -32.73 8.32 34.79
C LYS A 8 -33.05 7.15 35.74
N GLU A 9 -32.94 5.92 35.29
CA GLU A 9 -33.24 4.72 36.06
C GLU A 9 -32.23 4.46 37.20
N SER A 10 -30.97 4.77 37.00
CA SER A 10 -29.93 4.62 38.02
C SER A 10 -29.91 5.76 39.05
N GLY A 11 -30.51 6.92 38.72
CA GLY A 11 -30.49 8.13 39.53
C GLY A 11 -29.15 8.86 39.48
N TYR A 12 -28.32 8.61 38.49
CA TYR A 12 -27.01 9.27 38.31
C TYR A 12 -26.98 10.11 37.03
N ALA A 13 -26.11 11.12 37.03
CA ALA A 13 -25.90 11.97 35.85
C ALA A 13 -25.36 11.13 34.67
N ILE A 14 -25.72 11.53 33.43
CA ILE A 14 -25.25 10.89 32.20
C ILE A 14 -23.71 10.77 32.16
N GLY A 15 -22.99 11.80 32.65
CA GLY A 15 -21.54 11.79 32.75
C GLY A 15 -20.99 10.69 33.68
N THR A 16 -21.70 10.38 34.77
CA THR A 16 -21.32 9.28 35.70
C THR A 16 -21.56 7.93 35.05
N VAL A 17 -22.70 7.75 34.39
CA VAL A 17 -22.99 6.52 33.62
C VAL A 17 -21.95 6.29 32.52
N SER A 18 -21.59 7.33 31.79
CA SER A 18 -20.53 7.28 30.76
C SER A 18 -19.17 6.87 31.34
N ARG A 19 -18.79 7.39 32.50
CA ARG A 19 -17.52 6.99 33.17
C ARG A 19 -17.55 5.53 33.60
N VAL A 20 -18.70 5.01 34.08
CA VAL A 20 -18.85 3.58 34.43
C VAL A 20 -18.70 2.71 33.20
N LEU A 21 -19.35 3.05 32.08
CA LEU A 21 -19.26 2.34 30.81
C LEU A 21 -17.84 2.31 30.21
N ASN A 22 -17.04 3.36 30.51
CA ASN A 22 -15.64 3.45 30.08
C ASN A 22 -14.64 2.98 31.16
N ASN A 23 -15.09 2.24 32.16
CA ASN A 23 -14.27 1.72 33.26
C ASN A 23 -13.41 2.76 34.01
N ASN A 24 -13.81 4.03 34.02
CA ASN A 24 -13.08 5.09 34.67
C ASN A 24 -12.98 4.83 36.20
N PRO A 25 -11.77 4.87 36.80
CA PRO A 25 -11.59 4.62 38.24
C PRO A 25 -12.14 5.72 39.16
N SER A 26 -12.46 6.91 38.65
CA SER A 26 -12.94 8.03 39.44
C SER A 26 -14.40 7.92 39.91
N VAL A 27 -15.09 6.81 39.62
CA VAL A 27 -16.47 6.57 40.06
C VAL A 27 -16.48 5.72 41.32
N SER A 28 -17.26 6.15 42.34
CA SER A 28 -17.39 5.41 43.61
C SER A 28 -17.90 3.99 43.38
N PRO A 29 -17.46 3.00 44.21
CA PRO A 29 -17.92 1.60 44.09
C PRO A 29 -19.44 1.46 44.15
N ALA A 30 -20.11 2.22 45.01
CA ALA A 30 -21.57 2.18 45.15
C ALA A 30 -22.29 2.67 43.89
N ALA A 31 -21.84 3.80 43.29
CA ALA A 31 -22.40 4.32 42.04
C ALA A 31 -22.17 3.33 40.89
N ARG A 32 -20.98 2.75 40.82
CA ARG A 32 -20.64 1.74 39.80
C ARG A 32 -21.55 0.52 39.89
N ALA A 33 -21.73 -0.04 41.08
CA ALA A 33 -22.56 -1.22 41.29
C ALA A 33 -24.01 -0.98 40.84
N LYS A 34 -24.60 0.16 41.26
CA LYS A 34 -25.98 0.50 40.93
C LYS A 34 -26.20 0.73 39.43
N ILE A 35 -25.25 1.42 38.77
CA ILE A 35 -25.33 1.67 37.32
C ILE A 35 -25.19 0.33 36.54
N LEU A 36 -24.28 -0.55 36.93
CA LEU A 36 -24.09 -1.86 36.29
C LEU A 36 -25.34 -2.77 36.49
N GLU A 37 -25.98 -2.70 37.65
CA GLU A 37 -27.24 -3.41 37.91
C GLU A 37 -28.34 -3.00 36.91
N VAL A 38 -28.52 -1.67 36.70
CA VAL A 38 -29.51 -1.14 35.75
C VAL A 38 -29.14 -1.52 34.31
N ILE A 39 -27.87 -1.42 33.93
CA ILE A 39 -27.38 -1.83 32.60
C ILE A 39 -27.72 -3.32 32.37
N LYS A 40 -27.45 -4.19 33.33
CA LYS A 40 -27.74 -5.63 33.27
C LYS A 40 -29.28 -5.92 33.22
N ARG A 41 -30.07 -5.24 34.05
CA ARG A 41 -31.54 -5.38 34.11
C ARG A 41 -32.20 -5.11 32.76
N TYR A 42 -31.71 -4.10 32.05
CA TYR A 42 -32.29 -3.68 30.76
C TYR A 42 -31.52 -4.18 29.53
N ASN A 43 -30.55 -5.06 29.73
CA ASN A 43 -29.66 -5.57 28.68
C ASN A 43 -29.15 -4.44 27.76
N TYR A 44 -28.78 -3.31 28.37
CA TYR A 44 -28.35 -2.13 27.62
C TYR A 44 -26.96 -2.34 27.03
N GLN A 45 -26.86 -2.24 25.71
CA GLN A 45 -25.60 -2.19 25.01
C GLN A 45 -25.30 -0.75 24.57
N PRO A 46 -24.12 -0.22 24.89
CA PRO A 46 -23.70 1.10 24.42
C PRO A 46 -23.78 1.14 22.90
N ASN A 47 -24.49 2.14 22.36
CA ASN A 47 -24.50 2.36 20.92
C ASN A 47 -23.11 2.90 20.50
N SER A 48 -22.33 2.04 19.84
CA SER A 48 -21.01 2.40 19.33
C SER A 48 -21.07 3.59 18.37
N ASN A 49 -22.10 3.70 17.55
CA ASN A 49 -22.29 4.84 16.65
C ASN A 49 -22.50 6.15 17.39
N ALA A 50 -23.23 6.15 18.52
CA ALA A 50 -23.39 7.33 19.37
C ALA A 50 -22.09 7.70 20.13
N LYS A 51 -21.24 6.72 20.43
CA LYS A 51 -19.91 6.91 21.00
C LYS A 51 -18.98 7.56 19.97
N HIS A 52 -19.02 7.11 18.72
CA HIS A 52 -18.26 7.68 17.60
C HIS A 52 -18.70 9.11 17.26
N LEU A 53 -20.00 9.42 17.31
CA LEU A 53 -20.51 10.80 17.12
C LEU A 53 -20.07 11.79 18.22
N LYS A 54 -19.79 11.31 19.43
CA LYS A 54 -19.33 12.14 20.55
C LYS A 54 -17.82 12.23 20.69
N GLN A 55 -17.10 11.24 20.19
CA GLN A 55 -15.66 11.27 20.03
C GLN A 55 -15.35 11.95 18.68
N GLN A 56 -15.19 13.26 18.69
CA GLN A 56 -14.35 13.96 17.70
C GLN A 56 -12.87 13.60 17.93
N SER A 57 -12.58 12.34 18.29
CA SER A 57 -11.24 11.82 18.39
C SER A 57 -10.87 11.32 16.99
N SER A 58 -9.71 11.68 16.54
CA SER A 58 -9.12 11.18 15.30
C SER A 58 -9.30 9.65 15.20
N ASP A 59 -9.76 9.18 14.05
CA ASP A 59 -10.12 7.76 13.83
C ASP A 59 -8.90 6.84 13.59
N GLY A 60 -7.73 7.19 14.11
CA GLY A 60 -6.50 6.41 13.93
C GLY A 60 -5.71 6.82 12.67
N LEU A 61 -4.97 5.88 12.11
CA LEU A 61 -4.19 6.06 10.89
C LEU A 61 -4.99 5.58 9.67
N ALA A 62 -4.99 6.36 8.59
CA ALA A 62 -5.57 5.96 7.32
C ALA A 62 -4.48 5.37 6.41
N LEU A 63 -4.69 4.15 5.93
CA LEU A 63 -3.78 3.44 5.03
C LEU A 63 -4.44 3.38 3.66
N ILE A 64 -3.98 4.21 2.72
CA ILE A 64 -4.52 4.26 1.35
C ILE A 64 -3.65 3.36 0.48
N VAL A 65 -4.26 2.32 -0.09
CA VAL A 65 -3.58 1.30 -0.89
C VAL A 65 -4.10 1.33 -2.30
N LYS A 66 -3.21 1.61 -3.24
CA LYS A 66 -3.51 1.73 -4.66
C LYS A 66 -3.28 0.40 -5.39
N GLY A 67 -4.37 -0.21 -5.84
CA GLY A 67 -4.37 -1.56 -6.40
C GLY A 67 -4.47 -2.67 -5.36
N THR A 68 -5.17 -3.74 -5.71
CA THR A 68 -5.49 -4.85 -4.79
C THR A 68 -4.71 -6.12 -5.07
N GLN A 69 -3.92 -6.17 -6.15
CA GLN A 69 -3.28 -7.40 -6.62
C GLN A 69 -1.78 -7.49 -6.30
N ASN A 70 -1.17 -6.42 -5.79
CA ASN A 70 0.26 -6.42 -5.48
C ASN A 70 0.53 -7.06 -4.11
N MET A 71 1.07 -8.29 -4.13
CA MET A 71 1.38 -9.05 -2.90
C MET A 71 2.37 -8.34 -1.98
N LEU A 72 3.31 -7.55 -2.53
CA LEU A 72 4.21 -6.72 -1.73
C LEU A 72 3.43 -5.77 -0.80
N PHE A 73 2.32 -5.22 -1.29
CA PHE A 73 1.49 -4.32 -0.48
C PHE A 73 0.75 -5.07 0.63
N VAL A 74 0.35 -6.31 0.37
CA VAL A 74 -0.28 -7.17 1.40
C VAL A 74 0.71 -7.43 2.54
N ASP A 75 1.94 -7.83 2.23
CA ASP A 75 2.99 -8.09 3.23
C ASP A 75 3.37 -6.83 4.03
N ILE A 76 3.46 -5.69 3.37
CA ILE A 76 3.74 -4.40 4.03
C ILE A 76 2.58 -4.04 4.97
N LEU A 77 1.33 -4.19 4.51
CA LEU A 77 0.14 -3.90 5.32
C LEU A 77 0.06 -4.78 6.55
N GLU A 78 0.26 -6.09 6.40
CA GLU A 78 0.21 -7.04 7.52
C GLU A 78 1.22 -6.65 8.61
N LYS A 79 2.47 -6.44 8.23
CA LYS A 79 3.53 -6.02 9.15
C LYS A 79 3.24 -4.67 9.80
N MET A 80 2.76 -3.71 9.02
CA MET A 80 2.46 -2.38 9.53
C MET A 80 1.27 -2.39 10.49
N GLN A 81 0.20 -3.12 10.18
CA GLN A 81 -0.95 -3.25 11.06
C GLN A 81 -0.57 -3.92 12.38
N ALA A 82 0.25 -4.98 12.36
CA ALA A 82 0.75 -5.62 13.58
C ALA A 82 1.53 -4.64 14.48
N ILE A 83 2.45 -3.84 13.88
CA ILE A 83 3.22 -2.84 14.63
C ILE A 83 2.34 -1.74 15.20
N LEU A 84 1.34 -1.29 14.46
CA LEU A 84 0.40 -0.26 14.90
C LEU A 84 -0.47 -0.75 16.05
N GLU A 85 -0.98 -1.98 15.95
CA GLU A 85 -1.78 -2.62 17.01
C GLU A 85 -0.98 -2.80 18.30
N GLU A 86 0.26 -3.30 18.21
CA GLU A 86 1.17 -3.46 19.36
C GLU A 86 1.40 -2.11 20.08
N ARG A 87 1.43 -1.01 19.34
CA ARG A 87 1.58 0.35 19.87
C ARG A 87 0.27 1.03 20.27
N GLY A 88 -0.85 0.32 20.17
CA GLY A 88 -2.19 0.82 20.54
C GLY A 88 -2.81 1.80 19.54
N TYR A 89 -2.32 1.83 18.30
CA TYR A 89 -2.91 2.63 17.23
C TYR A 89 -3.94 1.82 16.46
N VAL A 90 -5.08 2.44 16.19
CA VAL A 90 -6.08 1.90 15.25
C VAL A 90 -5.69 2.32 13.84
N SER A 91 -5.85 1.44 12.87
CA SER A 91 -5.67 1.75 11.45
C SER A 91 -6.89 1.33 10.63
N THR A 92 -7.17 2.09 9.58
CA THR A 92 -8.23 1.77 8.61
C THR A 92 -7.62 1.74 7.22
N VAL A 93 -7.83 0.64 6.49
CA VAL A 93 -7.33 0.46 5.12
C VAL A 93 -8.39 0.90 4.12
N TYR A 94 -7.98 1.72 3.16
CA TYR A 94 -8.78 2.19 2.04
C TYR A 94 -8.15 1.70 0.75
N TYR A 95 -8.78 0.71 0.12
CA TYR A 95 -8.36 0.25 -1.19
C TYR A 95 -8.95 1.14 -2.27
N ILE A 96 -8.10 1.61 -3.17
CA ILE A 96 -8.49 2.40 -4.33
C ILE A 96 -7.99 1.75 -5.63
N ASP A 97 -8.61 2.09 -6.75
CA ASP A 97 -8.19 1.63 -8.05
C ASP A 97 -6.78 2.15 -8.42
N GLU A 98 -6.07 1.40 -9.27
CA GLU A 98 -4.70 1.78 -9.71
C GLU A 98 -4.66 3.13 -10.46
N GLU A 99 -5.76 3.56 -11.06
CA GLU A 99 -5.87 4.83 -11.80
C GLU A 99 -6.48 5.96 -10.94
N ALA A 100 -6.99 5.65 -9.73
CA ALA A 100 -7.61 6.64 -8.84
C ALA A 100 -6.58 7.63 -8.29
N ASN A 101 -7.06 8.83 -7.93
CA ASN A 101 -6.26 9.86 -7.27
C ASN A 101 -6.26 9.64 -5.75
N GLU A 102 -5.15 9.17 -5.20
CA GLU A 102 -4.97 8.88 -3.78
C GLU A 102 -4.95 10.13 -2.91
N VAL A 103 -4.55 11.27 -3.44
CA VAL A 103 -4.56 12.55 -2.71
C VAL A 103 -5.99 13.05 -2.54
N ALA A 104 -6.82 12.98 -3.57
CA ALA A 104 -8.24 13.29 -3.47
C ALA A 104 -8.96 12.37 -2.46
N GLN A 105 -8.59 11.08 -2.42
CA GLN A 105 -9.09 10.16 -1.40
C GLN A 105 -8.66 10.58 0.01
N ALA A 106 -7.42 11.04 0.17
CA ALA A 106 -6.90 11.53 1.45
C ALA A 106 -7.65 12.79 1.93
N GLU A 107 -7.96 13.72 1.02
CA GLU A 107 -8.75 14.91 1.30
C GLU A 107 -10.14 14.53 1.83
N LEU A 108 -10.82 13.59 1.17
CA LEU A 108 -12.12 13.08 1.59
C LEU A 108 -12.05 12.44 2.99
N ILE A 109 -11.05 11.59 3.24
CA ILE A 109 -10.86 10.96 4.54
C ILE A 109 -10.60 12.01 5.63
N CYS A 110 -9.77 13.02 5.37
CA CYS A 110 -9.50 14.08 6.32
C CYS A 110 -10.76 14.92 6.64
N ALA A 111 -11.60 15.18 5.64
CA ALA A 111 -12.85 15.91 5.84
C ALA A 111 -13.86 15.14 6.69
N GLU A 112 -13.95 13.81 6.50
CA GLU A 112 -14.94 12.96 7.17
C GLU A 112 -14.49 12.46 8.54
N ARG A 113 -13.19 12.10 8.70
CA ARG A 113 -12.72 11.27 9.82
C ARG A 113 -11.59 11.85 10.66
N LYS A 114 -10.86 12.85 10.21
CA LYS A 114 -9.74 13.51 10.93
C LYS A 114 -8.68 12.49 11.43
N PRO A 115 -8.02 11.75 10.57
CA PRO A 115 -7.02 10.75 10.97
C PRO A 115 -5.82 11.42 11.66
N TYR A 116 -5.06 10.65 12.47
CA TYR A 116 -3.79 11.11 13.05
C TYR A 116 -2.70 11.30 11.99
N GLY A 117 -2.78 10.54 10.91
CA GLY A 117 -1.86 10.58 9.79
C GLY A 117 -2.35 9.68 8.67
N ILE A 118 -1.73 9.83 7.51
CA ILE A 118 -2.06 9.06 6.31
C ILE A 118 -0.82 8.35 5.80
N VAL A 119 -0.98 7.08 5.45
CA VAL A 119 0.05 6.31 4.75
C VAL A 119 -0.44 5.98 3.36
N PHE A 120 0.36 6.30 2.36
CA PHE A 120 0.11 6.01 0.96
C PHE A 120 0.98 4.84 0.51
N LEU A 121 0.38 3.84 -0.12
CA LEU A 121 1.03 2.65 -0.62
C LEU A 121 0.68 2.46 -2.10
N GLY A 122 1.68 2.55 -3.00
CA GLY A 122 1.50 2.43 -4.43
C GLY A 122 1.01 3.70 -5.12
N SER A 123 1.71 4.81 -4.95
CA SER A 123 1.24 6.14 -5.37
C SER A 123 1.75 6.60 -6.74
N ASN A 124 0.97 7.45 -7.41
CA ASN A 124 1.41 8.26 -8.54
C ASN A 124 1.81 9.66 -8.03
N LEU A 125 3.11 10.00 -8.15
CA LEU A 125 3.66 11.24 -7.62
C LEU A 125 3.12 12.51 -8.30
N GLU A 126 2.51 12.42 -9.46
CA GLU A 126 1.88 13.56 -10.14
C GLU A 126 0.72 14.18 -9.34
N TYR A 127 0.07 13.39 -8.50
CA TYR A 127 -1.00 13.89 -7.63
C TYR A 127 -0.47 14.59 -6.37
N PHE A 128 0.82 14.40 -6.02
CA PHE A 128 1.43 14.97 -4.83
C PHE A 128 1.93 16.39 -5.10
N THR A 129 1.06 17.35 -4.93
CA THR A 129 1.34 18.77 -5.10
C THR A 129 1.53 19.46 -3.74
N PRO A 130 2.04 20.70 -3.67
CA PRO A 130 2.16 21.44 -2.42
C PRO A 130 0.85 21.58 -1.63
N GLN A 131 -0.31 21.45 -2.28
CA GLN A 131 -1.63 21.46 -1.63
C GLN A 131 -1.81 20.31 -0.64
N LEU A 132 -1.07 19.21 -0.75
CA LEU A 132 -1.09 18.14 0.25
C LEU A 132 -0.79 18.66 1.67
N ALA A 133 -0.01 19.73 1.80
CA ALA A 133 0.29 20.36 3.09
C ALA A 133 -0.97 20.93 3.79
N GLU A 134 -2.03 21.22 3.05
CA GLU A 134 -3.29 21.75 3.58
C GLU A 134 -4.05 20.70 4.42
N LEU A 135 -3.77 19.41 4.23
CA LEU A 135 -4.36 18.34 5.05
C LEU A 135 -3.99 18.45 6.53
N ARG A 136 -2.88 19.12 6.85
CA ARG A 136 -2.40 19.38 8.23
C ARG A 136 -2.22 18.12 9.08
N VAL A 137 -2.09 16.96 8.46
CA VAL A 137 -1.76 15.68 9.10
C VAL A 137 -0.43 15.17 8.55
N PRO A 138 0.35 14.43 9.36
CA PRO A 138 1.54 13.74 8.86
C PRO A 138 1.17 12.75 7.76
N CYS A 139 1.92 12.76 6.68
CA CYS A 139 1.77 11.86 5.54
C CYS A 139 3.04 11.04 5.35
N LEU A 140 2.89 9.75 5.09
CA LEU A 140 3.98 8.84 4.78
C LEU A 140 3.74 8.18 3.43
N LEU A 141 4.71 8.34 2.53
CA LEU A 141 4.71 7.68 1.24
C LEU A 141 5.59 6.43 1.30
N LEU A 142 5.03 5.27 1.01
CA LEU A 142 5.76 4.01 0.93
C LEU A 142 5.96 3.59 -0.52
N THR A 143 7.10 2.95 -0.79
CA THR A 143 7.52 2.44 -2.10
C THR A 143 7.88 3.50 -3.15
N ASN A 144 7.66 4.77 -2.87
CA ASN A 144 8.10 5.90 -3.70
C ASN A 144 8.89 6.91 -2.87
N SER A 145 9.85 7.61 -3.46
CA SER A 145 10.60 8.67 -2.81
C SER A 145 9.91 10.03 -2.96
N ALA A 146 9.72 10.74 -1.86
CA ALA A 146 9.23 12.11 -1.83
C ALA A 146 10.36 13.18 -1.86
N ALA A 147 11.61 12.77 -2.01
CA ALA A 147 12.79 13.66 -1.85
C ALA A 147 12.78 14.90 -2.77
N THR A 148 12.09 14.85 -3.90
CA THR A 148 11.99 15.96 -4.85
C THR A 148 10.72 16.79 -4.73
N LEU A 149 9.78 16.42 -3.84
CA LEU A 149 8.45 17.03 -3.79
C LEU A 149 8.37 18.27 -2.89
N ASN A 150 9.31 18.43 -1.94
CA ASN A 150 9.38 19.56 -0.99
C ASN A 150 8.05 19.86 -0.28
N ILE A 151 7.33 18.81 0.15
CA ILE A 151 6.05 18.92 0.88
C ILE A 151 6.33 18.73 2.38
N PRO A 152 6.08 19.74 3.24
CA PRO A 152 6.57 19.75 4.63
C PRO A 152 6.04 18.62 5.51
N ASN A 153 4.81 18.15 5.29
CA ASN A 153 4.16 17.11 6.07
C ASN A 153 4.28 15.72 5.43
N LEU A 154 5.10 15.55 4.38
CA LEU A 154 5.29 14.29 3.66
C LEU A 154 6.68 13.72 3.92
N SER A 155 6.72 12.55 4.52
CA SER A 155 7.92 11.70 4.62
C SER A 155 7.82 10.53 3.63
N SER A 156 8.95 9.90 3.28
CA SER A 156 8.92 8.72 2.42
C SER A 156 9.92 7.65 2.83
N VAL A 157 9.56 6.39 2.53
CA VAL A 157 10.44 5.23 2.62
C VAL A 157 10.35 4.45 1.31
N SER A 158 11.46 4.28 0.64
CA SER A 158 11.53 3.59 -0.65
C SER A 158 12.86 2.86 -0.83
N VAL A 159 12.86 1.92 -1.77
CA VAL A 159 14.08 1.28 -2.26
C VAL A 159 14.69 2.17 -3.36
N ASP A 160 15.99 2.12 -3.53
CA ASP A 160 16.66 2.68 -4.72
C ASP A 160 16.47 1.72 -5.91
N ASP A 161 15.33 1.86 -6.57
CA ASP A 161 14.94 1.04 -7.71
C ASP A 161 15.90 1.19 -8.92
N VAL A 162 16.57 2.35 -9.05
CA VAL A 162 17.56 2.56 -10.13
C VAL A 162 18.78 1.69 -9.89
N SER A 163 19.35 1.76 -8.69
CA SER A 163 20.51 0.94 -8.33
C SER A 163 20.18 -0.55 -8.32
N ALA A 164 19.04 -0.95 -7.76
CA ALA A 164 18.62 -2.33 -7.68
C ALA A 164 18.46 -2.98 -9.07
N SER A 165 17.79 -2.29 -10.00
CA SER A 165 17.62 -2.82 -11.36
C SER A 165 18.91 -2.80 -12.17
N SER A 166 19.79 -1.81 -11.92
CA SER A 166 21.14 -1.79 -12.52
C SER A 166 21.95 -3.02 -12.11
N LEU A 167 21.96 -3.33 -10.80
CA LEU A 167 22.62 -4.52 -10.27
C LEU A 167 22.08 -5.82 -10.86
N MET A 168 20.75 -5.91 -11.07
CA MET A 168 20.15 -7.09 -11.68
C MET A 168 20.61 -7.29 -13.13
N ILE A 169 20.68 -6.25 -13.93
CA ILE A 169 21.19 -6.34 -15.31
C ILE A 169 22.69 -6.71 -15.30
N GLU A 170 23.49 -6.14 -14.41
CA GLU A 170 24.91 -6.49 -14.25
C GLU A 170 25.07 -7.96 -13.85
N TYR A 171 24.22 -8.46 -12.96
CA TYR A 171 24.20 -9.88 -12.58
C TYR A 171 23.89 -10.78 -13.79
N LEU A 172 22.83 -10.52 -14.54
CA LEU A 172 22.47 -11.29 -15.73
C LEU A 172 23.59 -11.24 -16.78
N TYR A 173 24.23 -10.10 -16.96
CA TYR A 173 25.41 -9.97 -17.84
C TYR A 173 26.57 -10.85 -17.38
N ALA A 174 26.86 -10.87 -16.09
CA ALA A 174 27.90 -11.70 -15.49
C ALA A 174 27.62 -13.20 -15.65
N GLN A 175 26.33 -13.59 -15.67
CA GLN A 175 25.90 -14.97 -15.98
C GLN A 175 26.01 -15.33 -17.49
N GLY A 176 26.44 -14.38 -18.34
CA GLY A 176 26.62 -14.62 -19.76
C GLY A 176 25.48 -14.15 -20.66
N HIS A 177 24.39 -13.64 -20.10
CA HIS A 177 23.26 -13.15 -20.89
C HIS A 177 23.62 -11.87 -21.64
N ARG A 178 23.23 -11.80 -22.91
CA ARG A 178 23.49 -10.63 -23.80
C ARG A 178 22.20 -10.13 -24.46
N LYS A 179 21.16 -10.93 -24.47
CA LYS A 179 19.82 -10.64 -24.99
C LYS A 179 18.82 -10.76 -23.85
N ILE A 180 18.50 -9.61 -23.23
CA ILE A 180 17.69 -9.54 -22.02
C ILE A 180 16.40 -8.82 -22.34
N GLY A 181 15.26 -9.43 -22.04
CA GLY A 181 13.95 -8.83 -22.07
C GLY A 181 13.58 -8.23 -20.71
N LEU A 182 12.74 -7.20 -20.71
CA LEU A 182 12.22 -6.54 -19.51
C LEU A 182 10.69 -6.63 -19.48
N ILE A 183 10.13 -7.01 -18.35
CA ILE A 183 8.69 -6.94 -18.08
C ILE A 183 8.44 -5.97 -16.94
N GLY A 184 7.68 -4.89 -17.21
CA GLY A 184 7.44 -3.85 -16.20
C GLY A 184 6.14 -3.07 -16.44
N GLY A 185 5.82 -2.19 -15.49
CA GLY A 185 4.65 -1.29 -15.59
C GLY A 185 4.85 -0.17 -16.61
N LYS A 186 3.83 0.65 -16.82
CA LYS A 186 3.93 1.86 -17.66
C LYS A 186 4.84 2.90 -17.00
N PRO A 187 5.99 3.27 -17.62
CA PRO A 187 6.92 4.20 -17.03
C PRO A 187 6.37 5.62 -16.82
N ASP A 188 5.39 6.01 -17.63
CA ASP A 188 4.68 7.30 -17.54
C ASP A 188 3.64 7.35 -16.41
N GLN A 189 3.22 6.21 -15.86
CA GLN A 189 2.20 6.12 -14.82
C GLN A 189 2.73 5.58 -13.48
N SER A 190 3.92 4.96 -13.47
CA SER A 190 4.49 4.30 -12.30
C SER A 190 5.95 4.72 -12.11
N ARG A 191 6.22 5.50 -11.06
CA ARG A 191 7.58 5.93 -10.73
C ARG A 191 8.53 4.75 -10.48
N PRO A 192 8.16 3.69 -9.72
CA PRO A 192 9.01 2.51 -9.60
C PRO A 192 9.34 1.87 -10.95
N SER A 193 8.35 1.75 -11.86
CA SER A 193 8.60 1.20 -13.20
C SER A 193 9.56 2.06 -14.02
N LEU A 194 9.41 3.39 -13.96
CA LEU A 194 10.34 4.31 -14.61
C LEU A 194 11.76 4.18 -14.03
N SER A 195 11.88 4.13 -12.72
CA SER A 195 13.19 4.01 -12.04
C SER A 195 13.88 2.70 -12.38
N ARG A 196 13.15 1.57 -12.35
CA ARG A 196 13.67 0.25 -12.73
C ARG A 196 14.08 0.18 -14.19
N LEU A 197 13.27 0.75 -15.08
CA LEU A 197 13.61 0.85 -16.50
C LEU A 197 14.87 1.71 -16.70
N THR A 198 14.97 2.87 -16.04
CA THR A 198 16.11 3.78 -16.12
C THR A 198 17.40 3.09 -15.66
N GLY A 199 17.37 2.40 -14.52
CA GLY A 199 18.50 1.64 -14.01
C GLY A 199 18.92 0.52 -14.95
N SER A 200 17.95 -0.23 -15.48
CA SER A 200 18.20 -1.30 -16.45
C SER A 200 18.85 -0.77 -17.74
N GLN A 201 18.28 0.29 -18.31
CA GLN A 201 18.83 0.91 -19.52
C GLN A 201 20.25 1.47 -19.31
N SER A 202 20.47 2.11 -18.16
CA SER A 202 21.79 2.66 -17.81
C SER A 202 22.84 1.55 -17.69
N ALA A 203 22.49 0.42 -17.07
CA ALA A 203 23.39 -0.73 -16.97
C ALA A 203 23.64 -1.36 -18.35
N MET A 204 22.60 -1.58 -19.15
CA MET A 204 22.74 -2.12 -20.50
C MET A 204 23.66 -1.24 -21.36
N PHE A 205 23.48 0.09 -21.29
CA PHE A 205 24.34 1.03 -22.02
C PHE A 205 25.81 0.92 -21.58
N ARG A 206 26.10 0.92 -20.27
CA ARG A 206 27.47 0.77 -19.76
C ARG A 206 28.13 -0.54 -20.17
N LEU A 207 27.35 -1.61 -20.29
CA LEU A 207 27.80 -2.96 -20.64
C LEU A 207 27.85 -3.20 -22.16
N GLY A 208 27.51 -2.21 -22.99
CA GLY A 208 27.46 -2.33 -24.43
C GLY A 208 26.37 -3.29 -24.94
N LEU A 209 25.33 -3.53 -24.13
CA LEU A 209 24.18 -4.34 -24.53
C LEU A 209 23.21 -3.53 -25.37
N PRO A 210 22.78 -4.01 -26.55
CA PRO A 210 21.75 -3.33 -27.33
C PRO A 210 20.40 -3.43 -26.62
N PHE A 211 19.65 -2.32 -26.62
CA PHE A 211 18.30 -2.29 -26.07
C PHE A 211 17.35 -1.52 -27.00
N GLU A 212 16.33 -2.21 -27.46
CA GLU A 212 15.25 -1.63 -28.26
C GLU A 212 13.94 -1.70 -27.46
N MET A 213 13.49 -0.54 -26.96
CA MET A 213 12.28 -0.45 -26.11
C MET A 213 11.07 -1.20 -26.69
N LYS A 214 10.80 -1.05 -27.98
CA LYS A 214 9.64 -1.69 -28.63
C LYS A 214 9.75 -3.22 -28.77
N LYS A 215 10.93 -3.80 -28.63
CA LYS A 215 11.13 -5.23 -28.75
C LYS A 215 11.36 -5.90 -27.40
N GLN A 216 12.17 -5.25 -26.55
CA GLN A 216 12.70 -5.84 -25.33
C GLN A 216 11.98 -5.39 -24.06
N TYR A 217 11.06 -4.42 -24.11
CA TYR A 217 10.24 -4.04 -22.99
C TYR A 217 8.78 -4.40 -23.23
N ALA A 218 8.27 -5.33 -22.43
CA ALA A 218 6.87 -5.71 -22.43
C ALA A 218 6.14 -5.05 -21.26
N TYR A 219 5.09 -4.34 -21.57
CA TYR A 219 4.24 -3.71 -20.59
C TYR A 219 3.36 -4.73 -19.87
N ALA A 220 3.33 -4.69 -18.54
CA ALA A 220 2.46 -5.49 -17.69
C ALA A 220 1.93 -4.68 -16.51
N ARG A 221 0.73 -4.99 -16.03
CA ARG A 221 0.29 -4.63 -14.68
C ARG A 221 1.00 -5.57 -13.67
N PHE A 222 1.02 -5.20 -12.38
CA PHE A 222 1.65 -6.02 -11.34
C PHE A 222 0.80 -7.27 -10.99
N SER A 223 0.54 -8.12 -11.97
CA SER A 223 -0.28 -9.33 -11.84
C SER A 223 0.28 -10.50 -12.65
N LEU A 224 -0.06 -11.72 -12.24
CA LEU A 224 0.35 -12.96 -12.92
C LEU A 224 -0.13 -13.00 -14.38
N GLN A 225 -1.42 -12.67 -14.62
CA GLN A 225 -2.00 -12.71 -15.96
C GLN A 225 -1.30 -11.74 -16.92
N SER A 226 -0.98 -10.53 -16.47
CA SER A 226 -0.29 -9.56 -17.32
C SER A 226 1.17 -9.91 -17.54
N GLY A 227 1.84 -10.54 -16.57
CA GLY A 227 3.18 -11.10 -16.73
C GLY A 227 3.22 -12.19 -17.79
N TYR A 228 2.21 -13.07 -17.81
CA TYR A 228 2.02 -14.10 -18.84
C TYR A 228 1.93 -13.46 -20.24
N THR A 229 1.00 -12.53 -20.45
CA THR A 229 0.82 -11.85 -21.74
C THR A 229 2.06 -11.07 -22.17
N ALA A 230 2.77 -10.43 -21.21
CA ALA A 230 4.00 -9.73 -21.50
C ALA A 230 5.12 -10.66 -21.96
N MET A 231 5.20 -11.87 -21.39
CA MET A 231 6.18 -12.87 -21.85
C MET A 231 5.86 -13.36 -23.27
N GLU A 232 4.59 -13.60 -23.59
CA GLU A 232 4.18 -13.94 -24.97
C GLU A 232 4.58 -12.85 -25.97
N TYR A 233 4.43 -11.57 -25.54
CA TYR A 233 4.90 -10.44 -26.36
C TYR A 233 6.39 -10.50 -26.61
N LEU A 234 7.21 -10.74 -25.56
CA LEU A 234 8.68 -10.84 -25.69
C LEU A 234 9.09 -12.00 -26.60
N LEU A 235 8.51 -13.18 -26.45
CA LEU A 235 8.78 -14.34 -27.30
C LEU A 235 8.51 -14.05 -28.78
N LYS A 236 7.46 -13.26 -29.07
CA LYS A 236 7.11 -12.89 -30.43
C LYS A 236 8.02 -11.80 -31.02
N HIS A 237 8.44 -10.80 -30.23
CA HIS A 237 9.12 -9.61 -30.75
C HIS A 237 10.63 -9.63 -30.54
N CYS A 238 11.11 -10.50 -29.64
CA CYS A 238 12.52 -10.70 -29.35
C CYS A 238 12.80 -12.19 -29.11
N PRO A 239 12.68 -13.06 -30.15
CA PRO A 239 12.74 -14.51 -30.01
C PRO A 239 14.11 -15.03 -29.58
N ASP A 240 15.16 -14.23 -29.65
CA ASP A 240 16.53 -14.54 -29.29
C ASP A 240 16.92 -14.16 -27.85
N ILE A 241 15.94 -13.75 -27.01
CA ILE A 241 16.22 -13.49 -25.61
C ILE A 241 16.64 -14.73 -24.86
N THR A 242 17.58 -14.59 -23.95
CA THR A 242 18.09 -15.66 -23.09
C THR A 242 17.78 -15.42 -21.61
N ALA A 243 17.37 -14.22 -21.26
CA ALA A 243 16.93 -13.86 -19.91
C ALA A 243 15.82 -12.81 -19.94
N VAL A 244 15.01 -12.82 -18.91
CA VAL A 244 13.97 -11.82 -18.64
C VAL A 244 14.14 -11.30 -17.23
N PHE A 245 14.20 -9.99 -17.08
CA PHE A 245 14.05 -9.31 -15.80
C PHE A 245 12.61 -8.83 -15.67
N ALA A 246 11.84 -9.44 -14.78
CA ALA A 246 10.48 -9.04 -14.43
C ALA A 246 10.50 -8.16 -13.19
N MET A 247 9.91 -6.97 -13.27
CA MET A 247 9.96 -5.95 -12.22
C MET A 247 9.07 -6.26 -11.00
N SER A 248 8.48 -7.47 -10.92
CA SER A 248 7.81 -7.99 -9.72
C SER A 248 7.67 -9.50 -9.81
N ASP A 249 7.57 -10.14 -8.63
CA ASP A 249 7.43 -11.60 -8.50
C ASP A 249 6.20 -12.15 -9.24
N LEU A 250 5.06 -11.46 -9.16
CA LEU A 250 3.85 -11.88 -9.89
C LEU A 250 4.02 -11.83 -11.40
N MET A 251 4.74 -10.84 -11.92
CA MET A 251 5.07 -10.80 -13.35
C MET A 251 6.03 -11.91 -13.71
N ALA A 252 7.04 -12.20 -12.87
CA ALA A 252 7.98 -13.29 -13.06
C ALA A 252 7.26 -14.65 -13.09
N LEU A 253 6.36 -14.90 -12.14
CA LEU A 253 5.54 -16.12 -12.12
C LEU A 253 4.67 -16.27 -13.39
N GLY A 254 4.08 -15.16 -13.84
CA GLY A 254 3.34 -15.14 -15.10
C GLY A 254 4.22 -15.46 -16.31
N ALA A 255 5.41 -14.88 -16.36
CA ALA A 255 6.40 -15.14 -17.40
C ALA A 255 6.86 -16.62 -17.41
N ILE A 256 7.17 -17.17 -16.23
CA ILE A 256 7.53 -18.59 -16.09
C ILE A 256 6.40 -19.50 -16.61
N ARG A 257 5.15 -19.16 -16.27
CA ARG A 257 3.99 -19.93 -16.77
C ARG A 257 3.89 -19.88 -18.29
N ALA A 258 4.04 -18.71 -18.90
CA ALA A 258 4.01 -18.56 -20.35
C ALA A 258 5.14 -19.37 -21.03
N LEU A 259 6.37 -19.32 -20.48
CA LEU A 259 7.49 -20.10 -20.98
C LEU A 259 7.18 -21.60 -20.95
N ASN A 260 6.67 -22.12 -19.84
CA ASN A 260 6.30 -23.52 -19.70
C ASN A 260 5.23 -23.95 -20.71
N ASP A 261 4.21 -23.11 -20.95
CA ASP A 261 3.15 -23.39 -21.94
C ASP A 261 3.68 -23.40 -23.39
N HIS A 262 4.80 -22.70 -23.65
CA HIS A 262 5.54 -22.76 -24.92
C HIS A 262 6.60 -23.86 -24.97
N GLY A 263 6.68 -24.73 -23.95
CA GLY A 263 7.65 -25.82 -23.89
C GLY A 263 9.07 -25.39 -23.57
N LEU A 264 9.28 -24.16 -23.09
CA LEU A 264 10.57 -23.59 -22.71
C LEU A 264 10.82 -23.79 -21.21
N ARG A 265 12.00 -24.22 -20.85
CA ARG A 265 12.40 -24.53 -19.48
C ARG A 265 13.08 -23.31 -18.84
N VAL A 266 12.76 -23.06 -17.59
CA VAL A 266 13.40 -22.05 -16.76
C VAL A 266 14.27 -22.74 -15.72
N PRO A 267 15.55 -22.43 -15.61
CA PRO A 267 16.32 -21.39 -16.32
C PRO A 267 17.04 -21.89 -17.59
N GLN A 268 16.88 -23.17 -18.02
CA GLN A 268 17.72 -23.82 -19.00
C GLN A 268 17.62 -23.19 -20.39
N ASP A 269 16.45 -22.79 -20.82
CA ASP A 269 16.22 -22.17 -22.13
C ASP A 269 16.13 -20.65 -22.02
N ILE A 270 15.43 -20.12 -21.00
CA ILE A 270 15.36 -18.69 -20.67
C ILE A 270 15.43 -18.51 -19.15
N SER A 271 16.35 -17.69 -18.66
CA SER A 271 16.41 -17.31 -17.24
C SER A 271 15.36 -16.24 -16.93
N VAL A 272 14.73 -16.31 -15.75
CA VAL A 272 13.78 -15.32 -15.23
C VAL A 272 14.26 -14.83 -13.87
N SER A 273 14.30 -13.51 -13.69
CA SER A 273 14.71 -12.84 -12.44
C SER A 273 13.71 -11.75 -12.04
#